data_80cc04fa5b030cdf217fb0dc07670ad8
#
_entry.id   80cc04fa5b030cdf217fb0dc07670ad8
#
_cell.length_a   1.000
_cell.length_b   1.000
_cell.length_c   1.000
_cell.angle_alpha   90.00
_cell.angle_beta   90.00
_cell.angle_gamma   90.00
#
_symmetry.space_group_name_H-M   'P 1'
#
loop_
_entity.id
_entity.type
_entity.pdbx_description
1 polymer ?
#
loop_
_entity_poly.entity_id
_entity_poly.type
_entity_poly.pdbx_seq_one_letter_code
_entity_poly.pdbx_strand_id
1 'polypeptide(L)' 'MFENNLPSVAVLLPCFNEEVTIGKVVRDFKAALPGAAVYVYDNNSTDRTAEIAAAEGAIVRKEPR' A
#
# COMPACT_ATOMS: atom_id res chain seq x y z
N MET A 1 -9.94 -13.58 27.68
CA MET A 1 -9.92 -12.60 26.64
C MET A 1 -8.50 -12.33 26.18
N PHE A 2 -8.28 -12.20 24.95
CA PHE A 2 -6.95 -12.00 24.44
C PHE A 2 -6.94 -10.83 23.47
N GLU A 3 -5.77 -10.29 23.29
CA GLU A 3 -5.56 -9.21 22.39
C GLU A 3 -5.10 -9.72 21.04
N ASN A 4 -5.65 -9.16 20.02
CA ASN A 4 -5.19 -9.44 18.67
C ASN A 4 -4.50 -8.20 18.14
N ASN A 5 -3.18 -8.27 18.03
CA ASN A 5 -2.38 -7.13 17.59
C ASN A 5 -2.27 -7.05 16.08
N LEU A 6 -2.87 -8.00 15.38
CA LEU A 6 -2.86 -7.96 13.93
C LEU A 6 -3.93 -7.02 13.43
N PRO A 7 -3.70 -6.33 12.32
CA PRO A 7 -4.74 -5.48 11.75
C PRO A 7 -5.92 -6.35 11.34
N SER A 8 -7.12 -5.88 11.65
CA SER A 8 -8.32 -6.60 11.26
C SER A 8 -8.67 -6.38 9.80
N VAL A 9 -8.05 -5.39 9.16
CA VAL A 9 -8.32 -5.05 7.76
C VAL A 9 -6.99 -4.89 7.04
N ALA A 10 -6.89 -5.50 5.88
CA ALA A 10 -5.75 -5.29 5.00
C ALA A 10 -6.28 -4.75 3.67
N VAL A 11 -5.68 -3.66 3.21
CA VAL A 11 -6.01 -3.07 1.93
C VAL A 11 -4.98 -3.54 0.93
N LEU A 12 -5.43 -4.12 -0.18
CA LEU A 12 -4.54 -4.67 -1.20
C LEU A 12 -4.72 -3.85 -2.47
N LEU A 13 -3.66 -3.16 -2.88
CA LEU A 13 -3.70 -2.25 -4.02
C LEU A 13 -2.75 -2.74 -5.11
N PRO A 14 -3.27 -3.39 -6.16
CA PRO A 14 -2.43 -3.73 -7.30
C PRO A 14 -2.13 -2.45 -8.09
N CYS A 15 -0.87 -2.22 -8.42
CA CYS A 15 -0.46 -0.98 -9.05
C CYS A 15 0.50 -1.24 -10.20
N PHE A 16 0.39 -0.38 -11.21
CA PHE A 16 1.30 -0.40 -12.34
C PHE A 16 1.43 1.02 -12.88
N ASN A 17 2.64 1.58 -12.78
CA ASN A 17 2.96 2.91 -13.29
C ASN A 17 1.96 3.97 -12.81
N GLU A 18 1.81 4.07 -11.49
CA GLU A 18 0.86 5.01 -10.89
C GLU A 18 1.55 6.01 -9.98
N GLU A 19 2.74 6.45 -10.35
CA GLU A 19 3.50 7.34 -9.47
C GLU A 19 2.77 8.64 -9.18
N VAL A 20 1.91 9.09 -10.09
CA VAL A 20 1.21 10.37 -9.90
C VAL A 20 0.14 10.28 -8.81
N THR A 21 -0.51 9.13 -8.69
CA THR A 21 -1.67 9.00 -7.81
C THR A 21 -1.44 8.13 -6.59
N ILE A 22 -0.43 7.27 -6.61
CA ILE A 22 -0.32 6.25 -5.56
C ILE A 22 -0.12 6.84 -4.17
N GLY A 23 0.62 7.95 -4.08
CA GLY A 23 0.85 8.56 -2.78
C GLY A 23 -0.44 9.02 -2.12
N LYS A 24 -1.29 9.67 -2.89
CA LYS A 24 -2.57 10.14 -2.37
C LYS A 24 -3.48 8.97 -1.99
N VAL A 25 -3.50 7.93 -2.83
CA VAL A 25 -4.32 6.76 -2.55
C VAL A 25 -3.91 6.12 -1.24
N VAL A 26 -2.60 5.92 -1.02
CA VAL A 26 -2.13 5.32 0.22
C VAL A 26 -2.50 6.21 1.41
N ARG A 27 -2.26 7.51 1.31
CA ARG A 27 -2.61 8.44 2.40
C ARG A 27 -4.09 8.39 2.71
N ASP A 28 -4.93 8.36 1.69
CA ASP A 28 -6.37 8.37 1.89
C ASP A 28 -6.84 7.10 2.61
N PHE A 29 -6.30 5.94 2.23
CA PHE A 29 -6.67 4.70 2.91
C PHE A 29 -6.18 4.69 4.35
N LYS A 30 -4.98 5.19 4.59
CA LYS A 30 -4.46 5.22 5.96
C LYS A 30 -5.27 6.17 6.84
N ALA A 31 -5.75 7.26 6.28
CA ALA A 31 -6.58 8.19 7.03
C ALA A 31 -7.96 7.63 7.30
N ALA A 32 -8.54 6.95 6.31
CA ALA A 32 -9.89 6.39 6.44
C ALA A 32 -9.92 5.15 7.31
N LEU A 33 -8.84 4.36 7.29
CA LEU A 33 -8.77 3.08 8.00
C LEU A 33 -7.48 3.04 8.80
N PRO A 34 -7.37 3.82 9.87
CA PRO A 34 -6.08 3.98 10.56
C PRO A 34 -5.50 2.69 11.15
N GLY A 35 -6.35 1.70 11.39
CA GLY A 35 -5.87 0.41 11.91
C GLY A 35 -5.53 -0.60 10.84
N ALA A 36 -5.70 -0.25 9.57
CA ALA A 36 -5.49 -1.21 8.49
C ALA A 36 -4.04 -1.22 8.03
N ALA A 37 -3.60 -2.36 7.52
CA ALA A 37 -2.32 -2.46 6.82
C ALA A 37 -2.58 -2.22 5.34
N VAL A 38 -1.80 -1.35 4.71
CA VAL A 38 -1.95 -1.03 3.30
C VAL A 38 -0.81 -1.70 2.54
N TYR A 39 -1.16 -2.64 1.67
CA TYR A 39 -0.20 -3.36 0.85
C TYR A 39 -0.33 -2.88 -0.59
N VAL A 40 0.78 -2.52 -1.19
CA VAL A 40 0.84 -2.17 -2.60
C VAL A 40 1.55 -3.29 -3.33
N TYR A 41 0.85 -3.92 -4.25
CA TYR A 41 1.44 -4.96 -5.10
C TYR A 41 1.84 -4.32 -6.41
N ASP A 42 3.12 -4.04 -6.54
CA ASP A 42 3.67 -3.34 -7.69
C ASP A 42 3.91 -4.34 -8.82
N ASN A 43 3.12 -4.22 -9.87
CA ASN A 43 3.19 -5.13 -11.01
C ASN A 43 4.25 -4.64 -11.99
N ASN A 44 5.50 -4.61 -11.50
CA ASN A 44 6.66 -4.34 -12.35
C ASN A 44 6.64 -2.94 -12.96
N SER A 45 6.30 -1.95 -12.13
CA SER A 45 6.30 -0.55 -12.58
C SER A 45 7.71 -0.12 -12.98
N THR A 46 7.78 0.71 -14.00
CA THR A 46 9.03 1.29 -14.47
C THR A 46 9.22 2.72 -13.95
N ASP A 47 8.22 3.25 -13.27
CA ASP A 47 8.29 4.59 -12.68
C ASP A 47 8.55 4.48 -11.17
N ARG A 48 8.26 5.53 -10.44
CA ARG A 48 8.54 5.60 -9.00
C ARG A 48 7.37 5.14 -8.13
N THR A 49 6.44 4.38 -8.68
CA THR A 49 5.27 3.91 -7.94
C THR A 49 5.63 3.25 -6.62
N ALA A 50 6.53 2.26 -6.66
CA ALA A 50 6.89 1.52 -5.45
C ALA A 50 7.57 2.42 -4.43
N GLU A 51 8.45 3.29 -4.89
CA GLU A 51 9.19 4.18 -4.02
C GLU A 51 8.25 5.14 -3.30
N ILE A 52 7.31 5.71 -4.03
CA ILE A 52 6.36 6.66 -3.46
C ILE A 52 5.42 5.96 -2.49
N ALA A 53 4.94 4.77 -2.87
CA ALA A 53 4.06 4.02 -1.98
C ALA A 53 4.75 3.70 -0.65
N ALA A 54 6.01 3.28 -0.70
CA ALA A 54 6.75 2.97 0.51
C ALA A 54 6.95 4.21 1.37
N ALA A 55 7.22 5.35 0.73
CA ALA A 55 7.41 6.60 1.46
C ALA A 55 6.15 7.02 2.20
N GLU A 56 4.98 6.64 1.69
CA GLU A 56 3.72 6.96 2.34
C GLU A 56 3.30 5.93 3.38
N GLY A 57 4.13 4.92 3.62
CA GLY A 57 3.87 3.97 4.68
C GLY A 57 3.21 2.67 4.24
N ALA A 58 3.08 2.42 2.94
CA ALA A 58 2.56 1.15 2.46
C ALA A 58 3.63 0.07 2.54
N ILE A 59 3.18 -1.16 2.66
CA ILE A 59 4.04 -2.32 2.55
C ILE A 59 4.05 -2.72 1.08
N VAL A 60 5.21 -2.57 0.43
CA VAL A 60 5.29 -2.80 -1.01
C VAL A 60 5.77 -4.21 -1.28
N ARG A 61 5.05 -4.90 -2.15
CA ARG A 61 5.45 -6.21 -2.67
C ARG A 61 5.57 -6.11 -4.17
N LYS A 62 6.60 -6.69 -4.70
CA LYS A 62 6.79 -6.72 -6.15
C LYS A 62 6.23 -8.01 -6.69
N GLU A 63 5.56 -7.89 -7.84
CA GLU A 63 4.98 -9.04 -8.51
C GLU A 63 5.90 -9.40 -9.67
N PRO A 64 6.68 -10.47 -9.56
CA PRO A 64 7.56 -10.85 -10.67
C PRO A 64 6.74 -11.35 -11.84
N ARG A 65 7.28 -11.15 -13.03
CA ARG A 65 6.58 -11.54 -14.25
C ARG A 65 7.31 -12.66 -14.96
#